data_1c5ad3825e7e9f1b744ed9b5c106c1f0
#
_entry.id   1c5ad3825e7e9f1b744ed9b5c106c1f0
#
_cell.length_a   1.000
_cell.length_b   1.000
_cell.length_c   1.000
_cell.angle_alpha   90.00
_cell.angle_beta   90.00
_cell.angle_gamma   90.00
#
_symmetry.space_group_name_H-M   'P 1'
#
loop_
_entity.id
_entity.type
_entity.pdbx_description
1 polymer ?
#
loop_
_entity_poly.entity_id
_entity_poly.type
_entity_poly.pdbx_seq_one_letter_code
_entity_poly.pdbx_strand_id
1 'polypeptide(L)'
;MLINQRIYGYDIIFNIIIVKGFDMARQKFRIGIGYDIHKLVENRDLIIGGVKIPFEKGLLGHSDADVLTHAIIDALLGALAMSDIGTLFPDTDNKFKDADSIELLKCVFHKVQEQGYYINNLDANIIAQAPKMMPHIPNIKIVLAKNLNMELEDI
;
A
#
# COMPACT_ATOMS: atom_id res chain seq x y z
N MET A 1 -21.39 15.85 14.58
CA MET A 1 -21.10 17.05 13.78
C MET A 1 -19.90 16.70 12.90
N LEU A 2 -20.18 16.20 11.70
CA LEU A 2 -19.17 15.83 10.73
C LEU A 2 -18.57 17.11 10.14
N ILE A 3 -17.29 17.33 10.39
CA ILE A 3 -16.56 18.45 9.80
C ILE A 3 -16.33 18.08 8.33
N ASN A 4 -17.16 18.66 7.47
CA ASN A 4 -17.01 18.61 6.02
C ASN A 4 -15.82 19.51 5.62
N GLN A 5 -14.58 19.07 5.88
CA GLN A 5 -13.44 19.65 5.21
C GLN A 5 -13.32 18.99 3.84
N ARG A 6 -13.66 19.73 2.79
CA ARG A 6 -13.37 19.35 1.41
C ARG A 6 -11.84 19.28 1.25
N ILE A 7 -11.29 18.08 1.24
CA ILE A 7 -9.89 17.86 0.91
C ILE A 7 -9.82 17.85 -0.62
N TYR A 8 -9.52 19.00 -1.21
CA TYR A 8 -9.39 19.15 -2.65
C TYR A 8 -8.03 18.60 -3.11
N GLY A 9 -8.06 17.60 -4.00
CA GLY A 9 -6.90 17.14 -4.77
C GLY A 9 -5.95 16.17 -4.07
N TYR A 10 -6.43 15.44 -3.04
CA TYR A 10 -5.66 14.39 -2.37
C TYR A 10 -6.44 13.08 -2.34
N ASP A 11 -5.76 11.99 -2.57
CA ASP A 11 -6.28 10.64 -2.34
C ASP A 11 -5.75 10.14 -1.00
N ILE A 12 -6.64 9.64 -0.14
CA ILE A 12 -6.33 9.18 1.22
C ILE A 12 -6.64 7.69 1.30
N ILE A 13 -5.67 6.90 1.73
CA ILE A 13 -5.81 5.46 1.84
C ILE A 13 -5.49 5.00 3.25
N PHE A 14 -6.42 4.25 3.86
CA PHE A 14 -6.21 3.55 5.11
C PHE A 14 -6.12 2.06 4.86
N ASN A 15 -5.09 1.42 5.42
CA ASN A 15 -4.95 -0.02 5.36
C ASN A 15 -4.83 -0.60 6.77
N ILE A 16 -5.54 -1.69 7.02
CA ILE A 16 -5.37 -2.51 8.21
C ILE A 16 -4.93 -3.89 7.75
N ILE A 17 -3.76 -4.31 8.21
CA ILE A 17 -3.21 -5.62 7.87
C ILE A 17 -3.07 -6.43 9.14
N ILE A 18 -3.58 -7.66 9.13
CA ILE A 18 -3.40 -8.64 10.19
C ILE A 18 -2.37 -9.66 9.72
N VAL A 19 -1.24 -9.74 10.41
CA VAL A 19 -0.23 -10.77 10.18
C VAL A 19 -0.24 -11.78 11.31
N LYS A 20 -0.09 -13.07 10.97
CA LYS A 20 -0.08 -14.18 11.92
C LYS A 20 1.27 -14.87 11.92
N GLY A 21 1.81 -15.18 13.09
CA GLY A 21 3.06 -15.91 13.23
C GLY A 21 2.89 -17.42 13.23
N PHE A 22 3.91 -18.14 12.77
CA PHE A 22 3.92 -19.61 12.59
C PHE A 22 4.32 -20.41 13.85
N ASP A 23 4.43 -19.77 15.02
CA ASP A 23 4.82 -20.47 16.26
C ASP A 23 3.62 -21.24 16.83
N MET A 24 3.67 -22.56 16.76
CA MET A 24 2.65 -23.48 17.29
C MET A 24 2.46 -23.37 18.81
N ALA A 25 3.43 -22.84 19.56
CA ALA A 25 3.37 -22.68 21.02
C ALA A 25 2.76 -21.35 21.46
N ARG A 26 2.85 -20.30 20.61
CA ARG A 26 2.22 -18.99 20.84
C ARG A 26 1.82 -18.38 19.50
N GLN A 27 0.54 -18.47 19.16
CA GLN A 27 0.00 -17.71 18.03
C GLN A 27 0.14 -16.21 18.32
N LYS A 28 1.16 -15.60 17.76
CA LYS A 28 1.35 -14.15 17.86
C LYS A 28 0.63 -13.51 16.67
N PHE A 29 -0.43 -12.80 16.97
CA PHE A 29 -1.08 -11.90 16.00
C PHE A 29 -0.41 -10.53 16.09
N ARG A 30 -0.24 -9.89 14.95
CA ARG A 30 0.16 -8.50 14.84
C ARG A 30 -0.79 -7.79 13.90
N ILE A 31 -1.05 -6.55 14.21
CA ILE A 31 -1.93 -5.68 13.42
C ILE A 31 -1.10 -4.45 13.05
N GLY A 32 -1.17 -4.04 11.80
CA GLY A 32 -0.55 -2.82 11.31
C GLY A 32 -1.59 -1.95 10.64
N ILE A 33 -1.40 -0.65 10.75
CA ILE A 33 -2.15 0.37 10.04
C ILE A 33 -1.16 1.21 9.24
N GLY A 34 -1.49 1.48 7.97
CA GLY A 34 -0.75 2.37 7.11
C GLY A 34 -1.67 3.44 6.55
N TYR A 35 -1.11 4.61 6.35
CA TYR A 35 -1.80 5.76 5.82
C TYR A 35 -0.85 6.53 4.92
N ASP A 36 -1.27 6.78 3.68
CA ASP A 36 -0.50 7.60 2.78
C ASP A 36 -1.41 8.54 1.99
N ILE A 37 -0.85 9.67 1.58
CA ILE A 37 -1.56 10.73 0.85
C ILE A 37 -0.63 11.38 -0.16
N HIS A 38 -1.04 11.41 -1.42
CA HIS A 38 -0.32 12.06 -2.50
C HIS A 38 -1.18 13.07 -3.24
N LYS A 39 -0.55 14.11 -3.77
CA LYS A 39 -1.20 15.14 -4.57
C LYS A 39 -1.35 14.68 -6.01
N LEU A 40 -2.54 14.85 -6.60
CA LEU A 40 -2.75 14.68 -8.04
C LEU A 40 -2.10 15.81 -8.85
N VAL A 41 -1.32 15.43 -9.86
CA VAL A 41 -0.64 16.35 -10.78
C VAL A 41 -0.79 15.91 -12.21
N GLU A 42 -0.65 16.84 -13.14
CA GLU A 42 -0.66 16.57 -14.58
C GLU A 42 0.64 15.88 -15.02
N ASN A 43 0.60 15.24 -16.20
CA ASN A 43 1.75 14.60 -16.83
C ASN A 43 2.40 13.47 -16.03
N ARG A 44 1.63 12.79 -15.21
CA ARG A 44 2.02 11.53 -14.54
C ARG A 44 0.94 10.47 -14.72
N ASP A 45 1.37 9.21 -14.80
CA ASP A 45 0.45 8.07 -14.74
C ASP A 45 -0.15 7.94 -13.34
N LEU A 46 -1.42 7.57 -13.27
CA LEU A 46 -2.06 7.18 -12.02
C LEU A 46 -1.87 5.68 -11.83
N ILE A 47 -1.08 5.30 -10.83
CA ILE A 47 -0.82 3.91 -10.46
C ILE A 47 -1.38 3.67 -9.06
N ILE A 48 -2.24 2.66 -8.91
CA ILE A 48 -2.86 2.29 -7.63
C ILE A 48 -2.85 0.77 -7.49
N GLY A 49 -2.18 0.25 -6.46
CA GLY A 49 -2.03 -1.18 -6.21
C GLY A 49 -1.34 -1.90 -7.39
N GLY A 50 -0.34 -1.26 -8.01
CA GLY A 50 0.39 -1.76 -9.17
C GLY A 50 -0.40 -1.73 -10.48
N VAL A 51 -1.59 -1.11 -10.51
CA VAL A 51 -2.44 -1.02 -11.70
C VAL A 51 -2.45 0.41 -12.23
N LYS A 52 -2.12 0.56 -13.50
CA LYS A 52 -2.27 1.85 -14.20
C LYS A 52 -3.74 2.14 -14.46
N ILE A 53 -4.24 3.21 -13.86
CA ILE A 53 -5.62 3.66 -13.97
C ILE A 53 -5.71 4.73 -15.07
N PRO A 54 -6.59 4.59 -16.07
CA PRO A 54 -6.80 5.61 -17.07
C PRO A 54 -7.37 6.90 -16.45
N PHE A 55 -6.53 7.90 -16.32
CA PHE A 55 -6.91 9.22 -15.78
C PHE A 55 -5.95 10.29 -16.31
N GLU A 56 -6.41 11.55 -16.37
CA GLU A 56 -5.63 12.69 -16.89
C GLU A 56 -4.50 13.15 -15.96
N LYS A 57 -4.54 12.74 -14.70
CA LYS A 57 -3.56 13.09 -13.67
C LYS A 57 -3.06 11.84 -12.97
N GLY A 58 -1.84 11.90 -12.47
CA GLY A 58 -1.28 10.87 -11.60
C GLY A 58 -0.80 11.46 -10.29
N LEU A 59 -0.31 10.62 -9.40
CA LEU A 59 0.14 11.02 -8.07
C LEU A 59 1.59 11.54 -8.13
N LEU A 60 1.87 12.58 -7.34
CA LEU A 60 3.20 13.16 -7.20
C LEU A 60 3.98 12.42 -6.10
N GLY A 61 5.12 11.86 -6.44
CA GLY A 61 6.03 11.20 -5.50
C GLY A 61 7.38 10.92 -6.12
N HIS A 62 8.31 10.38 -5.31
CA HIS A 62 9.67 10.04 -5.75
C HIS A 62 9.70 8.75 -6.57
N SER A 63 8.89 7.74 -6.20
CA SER A 63 8.67 6.50 -6.92
C SER A 63 7.58 6.68 -8.00
N ASP A 64 6.90 5.61 -8.40
CA ASP A 64 5.67 5.64 -9.19
C ASP A 64 4.49 6.28 -8.43
N ALA A 65 4.68 6.60 -7.13
CA ALA A 65 3.71 7.22 -6.24
C ALA A 65 2.43 6.41 -6.03
N ASP A 66 2.53 5.09 -6.05
CA ASP A 66 1.41 4.19 -5.74
C ASP A 66 1.05 4.27 -4.25
N VAL A 67 0.19 5.19 -3.94
CA VAL A 67 -0.24 5.52 -2.56
C VAL A 67 -0.88 4.33 -1.84
N LEU A 68 -1.57 3.42 -2.55
CA LEU A 68 -2.14 2.21 -1.95
C LEU A 68 -1.04 1.25 -1.52
N THR A 69 -0.09 1.01 -2.40
CA THR A 69 1.05 0.12 -2.12
C THR A 69 1.94 0.67 -1.00
N HIS A 70 2.17 2.00 -0.96
CA HIS A 70 2.91 2.64 0.14
C HIS A 70 2.24 2.46 1.49
N ALA A 71 0.92 2.68 1.57
CA ALA A 71 0.18 2.48 2.80
C ALA A 71 0.17 1.01 3.25
N ILE A 72 0.14 0.04 2.31
CA ILE A 72 0.29 -1.39 2.63
C ILE A 72 1.67 -1.68 3.18
N ILE A 73 2.72 -1.13 2.60
CA ILE A 73 4.11 -1.25 3.09
C ILE A 73 4.21 -0.75 4.53
N ASP A 74 3.69 0.44 4.81
CA ASP A 74 3.73 1.03 6.16
C ASP A 74 2.94 0.20 7.16
N ALA A 75 1.79 -0.36 6.77
CA ALA A 75 1.04 -1.26 7.63
C ALA A 75 1.82 -2.54 7.97
N LEU A 76 2.52 -3.14 7.00
CA LEU A 76 3.36 -4.32 7.22
C LEU A 76 4.55 -4.00 8.15
N LEU A 77 5.24 -2.90 7.88
CA LEU A 77 6.36 -2.43 8.70
C LEU A 77 5.91 -2.12 10.14
N GLY A 78 4.78 -1.41 10.29
CA GLY A 78 4.18 -1.11 11.59
C GLY A 78 3.78 -2.36 12.36
N ALA A 79 3.19 -3.37 11.70
CA ALA A 79 2.86 -4.65 12.33
C ALA A 79 4.10 -5.36 12.88
N LEU A 80 5.25 -5.22 12.24
CA LEU A 80 6.52 -5.79 12.66
C LEU A 80 7.32 -4.90 13.62
N ALA A 81 6.82 -3.70 13.95
CA ALA A 81 7.56 -2.68 14.70
C ALA A 81 8.88 -2.28 14.00
N MET A 82 8.86 -2.22 12.68
CA MET A 82 9.98 -1.84 11.82
C MET A 82 9.66 -0.48 11.21
N SER A 83 10.01 0.61 11.77
CA SER A 83 9.87 1.96 11.22
C SER A 83 8.82 2.13 10.07
N ASP A 84 9.15 2.87 9.01
CA ASP A 84 8.28 3.22 7.88
C ASP A 84 8.99 3.03 6.52
N ILE A 85 8.23 3.22 5.44
CA ILE A 85 8.72 3.12 4.07
C ILE A 85 9.88 4.11 3.80
N GLY A 86 9.80 5.33 4.32
CA GLY A 86 10.81 6.37 4.12
C GLY A 86 12.16 6.03 4.78
N THR A 87 12.15 5.25 5.86
CA THR A 87 13.37 4.74 6.51
C THR A 87 14.04 3.64 5.68
N LEU A 88 13.24 2.74 5.08
CA LEU A 88 13.78 1.64 4.25
C LEU A 88 14.17 2.09 2.85
N PHE A 89 13.41 3.00 2.27
CA PHE A 89 13.53 3.45 0.89
C PHE A 89 13.50 4.98 0.84
N PRO A 90 14.57 5.64 1.35
CA PRO A 90 14.57 7.09 1.45
C PRO A 90 14.49 7.77 0.07
N ASP A 91 13.67 8.79 -0.03
CA ASP A 91 13.48 9.62 -1.23
C ASP A 91 14.73 10.42 -1.63
N THR A 92 15.70 10.51 -0.73
CA THR A 92 17.03 11.07 -1.00
C THR A 92 17.97 10.13 -1.74
N ASP A 93 17.65 8.84 -1.82
CA ASP A 93 18.46 7.84 -2.54
C ASP A 93 17.96 7.67 -3.98
N ASN A 94 18.75 8.12 -4.94
CA ASN A 94 18.42 8.08 -6.36
C ASN A 94 18.10 6.66 -6.91
N LYS A 95 18.51 5.59 -6.22
CA LYS A 95 18.20 4.22 -6.64
C LYS A 95 16.69 3.90 -6.56
N PHE A 96 15.94 4.66 -5.77
CA PHE A 96 14.49 4.50 -5.62
C PHE A 96 13.69 5.49 -6.45
N LYS A 97 14.39 6.37 -7.18
CA LYS A 97 13.73 7.30 -8.09
C LYS A 97 12.98 6.51 -9.18
N ASP A 98 11.72 6.83 -9.37
CA ASP A 98 10.80 6.17 -10.31
C ASP A 98 10.69 4.64 -10.08
N ALA A 99 11.02 4.16 -8.87
CA ALA A 99 10.90 2.75 -8.52
C ALA A 99 9.44 2.27 -8.60
N ASP A 100 9.25 1.04 -9.04
CA ASP A 100 7.98 0.32 -8.98
C ASP A 100 7.66 -0.03 -7.52
N SER A 101 6.58 0.53 -6.96
CA SER A 101 6.19 0.32 -5.57
C SER A 101 5.83 -1.14 -5.28
N ILE A 102 5.43 -1.93 -6.27
CA ILE A 102 5.22 -3.38 -6.11
C ILE A 102 6.54 -4.10 -5.81
N GLU A 103 7.66 -3.67 -6.41
CA GLU A 103 8.97 -4.24 -6.07
C GLU A 103 9.41 -3.87 -4.64
N LEU A 104 9.09 -2.65 -4.19
CA LEU A 104 9.31 -2.26 -2.79
C LEU A 104 8.45 -3.11 -1.83
N LEU A 105 7.19 -3.35 -2.19
CA LEU A 105 6.28 -4.21 -1.44
C LEU A 105 6.81 -5.64 -1.31
N LYS A 106 7.34 -6.22 -2.38
CA LYS A 106 7.98 -7.55 -2.35
C LYS A 106 9.15 -7.60 -1.38
N CYS A 107 10.00 -6.56 -1.37
CA CYS A 107 11.11 -6.47 -0.44
C CYS A 107 10.63 -6.48 1.02
N VAL A 108 9.56 -5.74 1.32
CA VAL A 108 8.99 -5.69 2.67
C VAL A 108 8.28 -7.01 3.01
N PHE A 109 7.54 -7.60 2.07
CA PHE A 109 6.90 -8.90 2.28
C PHE A 109 7.91 -10.01 2.57
N HIS A 110 9.07 -10.00 1.91
CA HIS A 110 10.16 -10.93 2.25
C HIS A 110 10.61 -10.76 3.73
N LYS A 111 10.72 -9.53 4.21
CA LYS A 111 11.05 -9.27 5.64
C LYS A 111 9.97 -9.80 6.59
N VAL A 112 8.69 -9.74 6.20
CA VAL A 112 7.58 -10.35 6.96
C VAL A 112 7.81 -11.85 7.09
N GLN A 113 8.16 -12.52 5.98
CA GLN A 113 8.42 -13.96 5.93
C GLN A 113 9.68 -14.36 6.72
N GLU A 114 10.77 -13.59 6.62
CA GLU A 114 12.01 -13.82 7.38
C GLU A 114 11.78 -13.76 8.90
N GLN A 115 10.79 -12.97 9.35
CA GLN A 115 10.40 -12.90 10.75
C GLN A 115 9.41 -14.00 11.18
N GLY A 116 9.11 -14.94 10.28
CA GLY A 116 8.19 -16.05 10.54
C GLY A 116 6.72 -15.66 10.56
N TYR A 117 6.35 -14.55 9.90
CA TYR A 117 4.96 -14.13 9.76
C TYR A 117 4.45 -14.34 8.32
N TYR A 118 3.15 -14.38 8.18
CA TYR A 118 2.43 -14.30 6.91
C TYR A 118 1.24 -13.34 7.06
N ILE A 119 0.75 -12.82 5.95
CA ILE A 119 -0.42 -11.95 5.95
C ILE A 119 -1.67 -12.84 6.01
N ASN A 120 -2.51 -12.63 7.02
CA ASN A 120 -3.75 -13.37 7.19
C ASN A 120 -4.87 -12.79 6.33
N ASN A 121 -5.02 -11.48 6.37
CA ASN A 121 -5.93 -10.72 5.52
C ASN A 121 -5.46 -9.28 5.39
N LEU A 122 -5.94 -8.61 4.36
CA LEU A 122 -5.69 -7.20 4.08
C LEU A 122 -7.03 -6.53 3.79
N ASP A 123 -7.31 -5.41 4.47
CA ASP A 123 -8.42 -4.52 4.13
C ASP A 123 -7.88 -3.13 3.83
N ALA A 124 -8.38 -2.50 2.77
CA ALA A 124 -7.91 -1.21 2.31
C ALA A 124 -9.06 -0.34 1.81
N ASN A 125 -9.00 0.94 2.14
CA ASN A 125 -9.96 1.92 1.65
C ASN A 125 -9.25 2.96 0.77
N ILE A 126 -9.73 3.13 -0.45
CA ILE A 126 -9.27 4.17 -1.37
C ILE A 126 -10.29 5.31 -1.31
N ILE A 127 -9.86 6.47 -0.82
CA ILE A 127 -10.69 7.67 -0.75
C ILE A 127 -10.26 8.62 -1.86
N ALA A 128 -10.99 8.63 -2.95
CA ALA A 128 -10.71 9.45 -4.12
C ALA A 128 -11.99 10.15 -4.59
N GLN A 129 -11.87 11.41 -5.00
CA GLN A 129 -12.97 12.14 -5.62
C GLN A 129 -13.16 11.67 -7.08
N ALA A 130 -12.07 11.41 -7.78
CA ALA A 130 -11.99 10.88 -9.14
C ALA A 130 -10.60 10.24 -9.38
N PRO A 131 -10.49 9.25 -10.29
CA PRO A 131 -11.56 8.58 -11.03
C PRO A 131 -12.41 7.62 -10.17
N LYS A 132 -13.46 7.03 -10.76
CA LYS A 132 -14.20 5.95 -10.08
C LYS A 132 -13.31 4.71 -9.96
N MET A 133 -13.01 4.30 -8.73
CA MET A 133 -12.07 3.18 -8.46
C MET A 133 -12.68 1.79 -8.63
N MET A 134 -14.00 1.63 -8.40
CA MET A 134 -14.68 0.32 -8.43
C MET A 134 -14.37 -0.56 -9.65
N PRO A 135 -14.30 -0.04 -10.89
CA PRO A 135 -13.97 -0.89 -12.06
C PRO A 135 -12.55 -1.47 -12.02
N HIS A 136 -11.65 -0.88 -11.24
CA HIS A 136 -10.24 -1.26 -11.17
C HIS A 136 -9.90 -2.17 -10.00
N ILE A 137 -10.77 -2.22 -8.97
CA ILE A 137 -10.56 -3.02 -7.74
C ILE A 137 -10.26 -4.49 -8.04
N PRO A 138 -10.96 -5.19 -8.95
CA PRO A 138 -10.63 -6.60 -9.23
C PRO A 138 -9.19 -6.80 -9.70
N ASN A 139 -8.68 -5.93 -10.58
CA ASN A 139 -7.32 -6.01 -11.07
C ASN A 139 -6.29 -5.67 -9.97
N ILE A 140 -6.58 -4.68 -9.14
CA ILE A 140 -5.76 -4.31 -7.98
C ILE A 140 -5.63 -5.51 -7.03
N LYS A 141 -6.75 -6.16 -6.68
CA LYS A 141 -6.75 -7.36 -5.83
C LYS A 141 -5.89 -8.48 -6.44
N ILE A 142 -6.00 -8.73 -7.75
CA ILE A 142 -5.19 -9.75 -8.45
C ILE A 142 -3.70 -9.44 -8.33
N VAL A 143 -3.29 -8.18 -8.55
CA VAL A 143 -1.88 -7.77 -8.45
C VAL A 143 -1.38 -7.94 -7.01
N LEU A 144 -2.12 -7.46 -6.02
CA LEU A 144 -1.76 -7.56 -4.61
C LEU A 144 -1.70 -9.03 -4.15
N ALA A 145 -2.72 -9.83 -4.43
CA ALA A 145 -2.79 -11.25 -4.05
C ALA A 145 -1.58 -12.02 -4.59
N LYS A 146 -1.26 -11.83 -5.88
CA LYS A 146 -0.10 -12.46 -6.52
C LYS A 146 1.23 -12.11 -5.84
N ASN A 147 1.43 -10.84 -5.48
CA ASN A 147 2.70 -10.35 -4.95
C ASN A 147 2.85 -10.56 -3.44
N LEU A 148 1.74 -10.75 -2.72
CA LEU A 148 1.71 -11.02 -1.28
C LEU A 148 1.42 -12.48 -0.94
N ASN A 149 1.31 -13.35 -1.96
CA ASN A 149 0.98 -14.78 -1.81
C ASN A 149 -0.28 -14.99 -0.97
N MET A 150 -1.36 -14.27 -1.34
CA MET A 150 -2.66 -14.28 -0.67
C MET A 150 -3.75 -14.79 -1.59
N GLU A 151 -4.84 -15.29 -1.01
CA GLU A 151 -6.07 -15.56 -1.76
C GLU A 151 -6.84 -14.25 -2.00
N LEU A 152 -7.62 -14.21 -3.10
CA LEU A 152 -8.39 -12.99 -3.44
C LEU A 152 -9.45 -12.63 -2.40
N GLU A 153 -9.97 -13.63 -1.69
CA GLU A 153 -10.99 -13.47 -0.65
C GLU A 153 -10.43 -12.87 0.65
N ASP A 154 -9.11 -12.89 0.83
CA ASP A 154 -8.43 -12.32 2.00
C ASP A 154 -8.01 -10.85 1.80
N ILE A 155 -8.41 -10.25 0.65
CA ILE A 155 -8.15 -8.85 0.31
C ILE A 155 -9.46 -8.11 0.05
#